data_8ffe0dd8a7984f2c7cf0758891446e2c
#
_entry.id   8ffe0dd8a7984f2c7cf0758891446e2c
#
_cell.length_a   1.000
_cell.length_b   1.000
_cell.length_c   1.000
_cell.angle_alpha   90.00
_cell.angle_beta   90.00
_cell.angle_gamma   90.00
#
_symmetry.space_group_name_H-M   'P 1'
#
loop_
_entity.id
_entity.type
_entity.pdbx_description
1 polymer ?
#
loop_
_entity_poly.entity_id
_entity_poly.type
_entity_poly.pdbx_seq_one_letter_code
_entity_poly.pdbx_strand_id
1 'polypeptide(L)'
;MKIGFVVSEVKTEHPRYTTTRIAQAAREMGHESWSIGVGDFEVDQNDQVWANARMTKGKTFKDGEAYMSALLGKTGIHERVNVAELDILMLRNDPADDAETPWKQTAGINFGELAMRHGVIVLNDPRTLSNALNKMYFQHFSPEVRPRTIISRDIDEIKKFIKDEGGRAILKPLQGSGGSGVFLVQPEEKANLNQMVEAISRDGYVIAQEYLPAAKNGDTRLFLVNGEPLEVNGHFAAFRRVSRKGDARSNLTSGGKIAKAKIDDKILRLAEMVKPKLVADGMFMVGLDIVGDKLMEINVLSPGGLGSAQDLEDGTNFSRAIVEKLEKKVRFRDHSQNDNYLLGNVDNKTLATL
;
A
#
# COMPACT_ATOMS: atom_id res chain seq x y z
N MET A 1 20.05 -2.40 12.02
CA MET A 1 18.76 -1.91 12.51
C MET A 1 17.80 -3.05 12.79
N LYS A 2 16.82 -2.80 13.68
CA LYS A 2 15.72 -3.73 14.00
C LYS A 2 14.44 -3.21 13.33
N ILE A 3 13.82 -4.02 12.46
CA ILE A 3 12.65 -3.64 11.68
C ILE A 3 11.50 -4.59 12.01
N GLY A 4 10.33 -4.05 12.38
CA GLY A 4 9.07 -4.76 12.49
C GLY A 4 8.23 -4.58 11.21
N PHE A 5 7.73 -5.66 10.64
CA PHE A 5 6.79 -5.68 9.53
C PHE A 5 5.43 -6.15 10.04
N VAL A 6 4.47 -5.25 10.08
CA VAL A 6 3.11 -5.55 10.55
C VAL A 6 2.28 -6.05 9.38
N VAL A 7 1.73 -7.25 9.48
CA VAL A 7 0.89 -7.91 8.48
C VAL A 7 -0.42 -8.37 9.10
N SER A 8 -1.43 -8.71 8.32
CA SER A 8 -2.70 -9.21 8.86
C SER A 8 -2.48 -10.49 9.69
N GLU A 9 -1.76 -11.47 9.15
CA GLU A 9 -1.31 -12.68 9.86
C GLU A 9 0.01 -13.18 9.26
N VAL A 10 1.00 -13.48 10.09
CA VAL A 10 2.31 -13.96 9.61
C VAL A 10 2.20 -15.31 8.89
N LYS A 11 1.25 -16.15 9.29
CA LYS A 11 1.06 -17.49 8.69
C LYS A 11 0.45 -17.46 7.29
N THR A 12 -0.24 -16.38 6.92
CA THR A 12 -0.88 -16.21 5.61
C THR A 12 -0.01 -15.43 4.62
N GLU A 13 1.15 -14.97 5.06
CA GLU A 13 2.11 -14.31 4.18
C GLU A 13 2.62 -15.28 3.09
N HIS A 14 2.86 -14.73 1.92
CA HIS A 14 3.28 -15.48 0.75
C HIS A 14 4.66 -15.00 0.24
N PRO A 15 5.52 -15.90 -0.27
CA PRO A 15 6.87 -15.57 -0.77
C PRO A 15 6.93 -14.45 -1.82
N ARG A 16 5.85 -14.27 -2.57
CA ARG A 16 5.74 -13.23 -3.61
C ARG A 16 5.23 -11.89 -3.10
N TYR A 17 4.76 -11.82 -1.85
CA TYR A 17 4.24 -10.58 -1.30
C TYR A 17 5.36 -9.55 -1.14
N THR A 18 5.01 -8.30 -1.38
CA THR A 18 5.94 -7.17 -1.28
C THR A 18 6.59 -7.10 0.09
N THR A 19 5.81 -7.27 1.15
CA THR A 19 6.29 -7.25 2.54
C THR A 19 7.29 -8.36 2.80
N THR A 20 6.99 -9.59 2.41
CA THR A 20 7.88 -10.74 2.54
C THR A 20 9.21 -10.52 1.83
N ARG A 21 9.18 -9.98 0.60
CA ARG A 21 10.41 -9.68 -0.17
C ARG A 21 11.27 -8.60 0.47
N ILE A 22 10.66 -7.54 1.02
CA ILE A 22 11.39 -6.49 1.75
C ILE A 22 11.97 -7.07 3.05
N ALA A 23 11.20 -7.85 3.79
CA ALA A 23 11.65 -8.50 5.03
C ALA A 23 12.82 -9.47 4.79
N GLN A 24 12.75 -10.27 3.72
CA GLN A 24 13.86 -11.13 3.27
C GLN A 24 15.11 -10.30 2.93
N ALA A 25 14.98 -9.26 2.10
CA ALA A 25 16.08 -8.39 1.73
C ALA A 25 16.73 -7.73 2.95
N ALA A 26 15.92 -7.24 3.90
CA ALA A 26 16.44 -6.70 5.16
C ALA A 26 17.27 -7.75 5.94
N ARG A 27 16.79 -8.99 5.99
CA ARG A 27 17.50 -10.08 6.65
C ARG A 27 18.81 -10.42 5.97
N GLU A 28 18.82 -10.48 4.63
CA GLU A 28 20.02 -10.73 3.82
C GLU A 28 21.06 -9.61 3.91
N MET A 29 20.61 -8.37 4.15
CA MET A 29 21.48 -7.22 4.41
C MET A 29 22.02 -7.18 5.86
N GLY A 30 21.67 -8.18 6.69
CA GLY A 30 22.19 -8.34 8.06
C GLY A 30 21.34 -7.68 9.15
N HIS A 31 20.17 -7.16 8.82
CA HIS A 31 19.27 -6.54 9.79
C HIS A 31 18.44 -7.58 10.55
N GLU A 32 17.91 -7.19 11.72
CA GLU A 32 16.85 -7.93 12.40
C GLU A 32 15.52 -7.57 11.74
N SER A 33 14.86 -8.57 11.17
CA SER A 33 13.61 -8.41 10.41
C SER A 33 12.52 -9.25 11.08
N TRP A 34 11.67 -8.58 11.85
CA TRP A 34 10.60 -9.19 12.63
C TRP A 34 9.26 -9.09 11.91
N SER A 35 8.59 -10.21 11.71
CA SER A 35 7.22 -10.28 11.18
C SER A 35 6.23 -10.35 12.34
N ILE A 36 5.25 -9.45 12.35
CA ILE A 36 4.28 -9.25 13.45
C ILE A 36 2.88 -9.28 12.84
N GLY A 37 1.99 -10.13 13.34
CA GLY A 37 0.58 -10.07 12.99
C GLY A 37 -0.13 -8.92 13.72
N VAL A 38 -1.15 -8.32 13.14
CA VAL A 38 -1.91 -7.23 13.81
C VAL A 38 -2.56 -7.67 15.12
N GLY A 39 -2.79 -8.98 15.31
CA GLY A 39 -3.33 -9.54 16.53
C GLY A 39 -2.28 -9.93 17.58
N ASP A 40 -1.00 -9.73 17.28
CA ASP A 40 0.11 -10.18 18.14
C ASP A 40 0.65 -9.07 19.04
N PHE A 41 0.09 -7.86 18.98
CA PHE A 41 0.45 -6.75 19.85
C PHE A 41 -0.22 -6.81 21.22
N GLU A 42 0.44 -6.25 22.20
CA GLU A 42 -0.10 -6.03 23.54
C GLU A 42 0.46 -4.74 24.17
N VAL A 43 -0.29 -4.14 25.08
CA VAL A 43 0.20 -3.10 26.01
C VAL A 43 0.17 -3.69 27.41
N ASP A 44 1.30 -3.66 28.11
CA ASP A 44 1.39 -4.17 29.45
C ASP A 44 0.95 -3.13 30.51
N GLN A 45 0.92 -3.55 31.76
CA GLN A 45 0.54 -2.70 32.91
C GLN A 45 1.46 -1.49 33.16
N ASN A 46 2.62 -1.43 32.47
CA ASN A 46 3.59 -0.34 32.56
C ASN A 46 3.54 0.55 31.29
N ASP A 47 2.48 0.46 30.51
CA ASP A 47 2.29 1.16 29.23
C ASP A 47 3.37 0.84 28.17
N GLN A 48 4.05 -0.32 28.30
CA GLN A 48 5.01 -0.77 27.32
C GLN A 48 4.30 -1.54 26.20
N VAL A 49 4.68 -1.25 24.96
CA VAL A 49 4.16 -1.96 23.78
C VAL A 49 5.05 -3.14 23.45
N TRP A 50 4.46 -4.31 23.39
CA TRP A 50 5.11 -5.57 23.03
C TRP A 50 4.45 -6.20 21.82
N ALA A 51 5.16 -7.10 21.16
CA ALA A 51 4.59 -7.91 20.10
C ALA A 51 5.18 -9.32 20.11
N ASN A 52 4.34 -10.35 19.87
CA ASN A 52 4.80 -11.69 19.56
C ASN A 52 5.24 -11.72 18.09
N ALA A 53 6.52 -11.82 17.85
CA ALA A 53 7.12 -11.63 16.54
C ALA A 53 7.90 -12.85 16.07
N ARG A 54 8.06 -12.98 14.74
CA ARG A 54 8.85 -14.05 14.13
C ARG A 54 9.98 -13.48 13.31
N MET A 55 11.14 -14.13 13.39
CA MET A 55 12.32 -13.83 12.58
C MET A 55 12.99 -15.13 12.14
N THR A 56 13.68 -15.11 11.01
CA THR A 56 14.53 -16.23 10.59
C THR A 56 15.85 -16.22 11.34
N LYS A 57 16.36 -17.39 11.74
CA LYS A 57 17.71 -17.53 12.28
C LYS A 57 18.77 -17.29 11.21
N GLY A 58 18.54 -17.82 10.00
CA GLY A 58 19.41 -17.63 8.84
C GLY A 58 19.39 -16.19 8.30
N LYS A 59 20.40 -15.85 7.52
CA LYS A 59 20.55 -14.52 6.88
C LYS A 59 20.59 -14.61 5.35
N THR A 60 20.67 -15.81 4.78
CA THR A 60 20.70 -16.03 3.32
C THR A 60 19.73 -17.13 2.95
N PHE A 61 19.02 -16.94 1.85
CA PHE A 61 17.96 -17.85 1.40
C PHE A 61 18.09 -18.07 -0.10
N LYS A 62 17.81 -19.27 -0.54
CA LYS A 62 17.81 -19.61 -1.96
C LYS A 62 16.75 -18.80 -2.73
N ASP A 63 15.59 -18.65 -2.13
CA ASP A 63 14.41 -17.98 -2.68
C ASP A 63 13.43 -17.60 -1.56
N GLY A 64 12.31 -16.97 -1.91
CA GLY A 64 11.29 -16.59 -0.95
C GLY A 64 10.59 -17.77 -0.28
N GLU A 65 10.48 -18.92 -0.93
CA GLU A 65 9.93 -20.15 -0.33
C GLU A 65 10.83 -20.65 0.80
N ALA A 66 12.15 -20.65 0.58
CA ALA A 66 13.12 -21.01 1.61
C ALA A 66 13.10 -20.01 2.79
N TYR A 67 12.91 -18.69 2.50
CA TYR A 67 12.72 -17.69 3.55
C TYR A 67 11.47 -17.97 4.38
N MET A 68 10.30 -18.17 3.76
CA MET A 68 9.04 -18.43 4.46
C MET A 68 9.08 -19.74 5.24
N SER A 69 9.67 -20.78 4.67
CA SER A 69 9.86 -22.07 5.36
C SER A 69 10.74 -21.92 6.61
N ALA A 70 11.79 -21.08 6.54
CA ALA A 70 12.64 -20.78 7.69
C ALA A 70 11.91 -19.93 8.73
N LEU A 71 11.08 -18.97 8.31
CA LEU A 71 10.32 -18.06 9.18
C LEU A 71 9.25 -18.82 9.98
N LEU A 72 8.49 -19.68 9.30
CA LEU A 72 7.35 -20.40 9.88
C LEU A 72 7.73 -21.75 10.49
N GLY A 73 8.89 -22.28 10.12
CA GLY A 73 9.39 -23.58 10.55
C GLY A 73 9.90 -23.62 11.99
N LYS A 74 10.27 -24.81 12.45
CA LYS A 74 10.77 -25.06 13.81
C LYS A 74 12.10 -24.33 14.12
N THR A 75 12.84 -23.93 13.09
CA THR A 75 14.11 -23.19 13.23
C THR A 75 13.92 -21.68 13.26
N GLY A 76 12.71 -21.19 13.02
CA GLY A 76 12.35 -19.78 13.16
C GLY A 76 12.45 -19.34 14.64
N ILE A 77 12.84 -18.10 14.83
CA ILE A 77 12.80 -17.44 16.13
C ILE A 77 11.39 -16.93 16.34
N HIS A 78 10.83 -17.20 17.51
CA HIS A 78 9.52 -16.69 17.93
C HIS A 78 9.66 -16.12 19.32
N GLU A 79 9.61 -14.81 19.43
CA GLU A 79 9.89 -14.08 20.66
C GLU A 79 8.89 -12.95 20.90
N ARG A 80 8.71 -12.61 22.16
CA ARG A 80 8.03 -11.39 22.60
C ARG A 80 9.03 -10.25 22.57
N VAL A 81 8.90 -9.35 21.61
CA VAL A 81 9.81 -8.22 21.40
C VAL A 81 9.21 -6.93 21.98
N ASN A 82 10.04 -6.11 22.59
CA ASN A 82 9.64 -4.76 22.98
C ASN A 82 9.65 -3.87 21.72
N VAL A 83 8.48 -3.32 21.37
CA VAL A 83 8.33 -2.49 20.18
C VAL A 83 9.17 -1.22 20.26
N ALA A 84 9.40 -0.69 21.46
CA ALA A 84 10.26 0.49 21.67
C ALA A 84 11.74 0.25 21.30
N GLU A 85 12.17 -1.02 21.18
CA GLU A 85 13.53 -1.35 20.74
C GLU A 85 13.67 -1.48 19.23
N LEU A 86 12.59 -1.36 18.48
CA LEU A 86 12.64 -1.33 17.03
C LEU A 86 13.11 0.04 16.53
N ASP A 87 13.91 0.04 15.49
CA ASP A 87 14.25 1.27 14.77
C ASP A 87 13.10 1.72 13.88
N ILE A 88 12.45 0.76 13.24
CA ILE A 88 11.37 0.98 12.27
C ILE A 88 10.25 -0.02 12.49
N LEU A 89 9.02 0.47 12.38
CA LEU A 89 7.81 -0.34 12.29
C LEU A 89 7.10 -0.02 10.97
N MET A 90 7.05 -0.97 10.04
CA MET A 90 6.34 -0.83 8.77
C MET A 90 4.93 -1.40 8.88
N LEU A 91 3.92 -0.55 8.71
CA LEU A 91 2.51 -0.96 8.69
C LEU A 91 2.17 -1.49 7.29
N ARG A 92 1.98 -2.79 7.17
CA ARG A 92 1.82 -3.50 5.90
C ARG A 92 0.60 -4.42 5.84
N ASN A 93 -0.28 -4.36 6.83
CA ASN A 93 -1.58 -5.00 6.74
C ASN A 93 -2.50 -4.20 5.82
N ASP A 94 -3.35 -4.88 5.06
CA ASP A 94 -4.38 -4.25 4.23
C ASP A 94 -5.74 -4.37 4.94
N PRO A 95 -6.35 -3.28 5.40
CA PRO A 95 -7.66 -3.31 6.03
C PRO A 95 -8.77 -3.91 5.16
N ALA A 96 -8.61 -3.88 3.84
CA ALA A 96 -9.59 -4.45 2.93
C ALA A 96 -9.59 -5.99 2.95
N ASP A 97 -8.47 -6.61 3.31
CA ASP A 97 -8.38 -8.07 3.48
C ASP A 97 -9.03 -8.53 4.80
N ASP A 98 -9.21 -7.60 5.76
CA ASP A 98 -9.79 -7.83 7.08
C ASP A 98 -11.24 -7.26 7.19
N ALA A 99 -12.00 -7.16 6.10
CA ALA A 99 -13.34 -6.55 6.06
C ALA A 99 -14.32 -7.19 7.07
N GLU A 100 -14.22 -8.50 7.31
CA GLU A 100 -15.05 -9.24 8.27
C GLU A 100 -14.53 -9.13 9.73
N THR A 101 -13.39 -8.49 9.94
CA THR A 101 -12.73 -8.37 11.25
C THR A 101 -12.37 -6.91 11.54
N PRO A 102 -13.34 -6.04 11.86
CA PRO A 102 -13.15 -4.58 11.92
C PRO A 102 -12.04 -4.12 12.85
N TRP A 103 -11.77 -4.81 13.97
CA TRP A 103 -10.70 -4.44 14.89
C TRP A 103 -9.29 -4.57 14.25
N LYS A 104 -9.09 -5.50 13.30
CA LYS A 104 -7.82 -5.66 12.59
C LYS A 104 -7.52 -4.47 11.67
N GLN A 105 -8.56 -3.82 11.16
CA GLN A 105 -8.40 -2.72 10.21
C GLN A 105 -7.64 -1.53 10.80
N THR A 106 -7.79 -1.28 12.10
CA THR A 106 -7.17 -0.14 12.79
C THR A 106 -6.07 -0.54 13.77
N ALA A 107 -5.95 -1.81 14.14
CA ALA A 107 -5.01 -2.27 15.16
C ALA A 107 -3.56 -1.87 14.84
N GLY A 108 -3.09 -2.12 13.61
CA GLY A 108 -1.75 -1.74 13.19
C GLY A 108 -1.49 -0.22 13.31
N ILE A 109 -2.48 0.60 12.96
CA ILE A 109 -2.41 2.07 13.07
C ILE A 109 -2.31 2.48 14.56
N ASN A 110 -3.19 1.95 15.41
CA ASN A 110 -3.23 2.30 16.83
C ASN A 110 -1.93 1.92 17.54
N PHE A 111 -1.42 0.71 17.32
CA PHE A 111 -0.13 0.28 17.89
C PHE A 111 1.04 1.04 17.26
N GLY A 112 0.96 1.41 15.99
CA GLY A 112 1.92 2.28 15.33
C GLY A 112 2.01 3.66 15.99
N GLU A 113 0.88 4.28 16.33
CA GLU A 113 0.86 5.55 17.07
C GLU A 113 1.48 5.43 18.46
N LEU A 114 1.25 4.32 19.17
CA LEU A 114 1.91 4.06 20.44
C LEU A 114 3.42 3.88 20.27
N ALA A 115 3.86 3.14 19.26
CA ALA A 115 5.28 2.94 18.97
C ALA A 115 6.02 4.27 18.71
N MET A 116 5.38 5.21 18.01
CA MET A 116 5.96 6.54 17.76
C MET A 116 6.29 7.31 19.05
N ARG A 117 5.53 7.13 20.12
CA ARG A 117 5.79 7.78 21.42
C ARG A 117 7.12 7.35 22.04
N HIS A 118 7.63 6.20 21.62
CA HIS A 118 8.91 5.65 22.04
C HIS A 118 10.05 5.92 21.04
N GLY A 119 9.85 6.79 20.04
CA GLY A 119 10.87 7.16 19.05
C GLY A 119 11.08 6.17 17.91
N VAL A 120 10.20 5.19 17.78
CA VAL A 120 10.19 4.25 16.64
C VAL A 120 9.73 4.99 15.38
N ILE A 121 10.44 4.83 14.27
CA ILE A 121 10.01 5.37 12.96
C ILE A 121 8.90 4.46 12.44
N VAL A 122 7.69 4.99 12.30
CA VAL A 122 6.53 4.22 11.82
C VAL A 122 6.18 4.62 10.38
N LEU A 123 6.08 3.65 9.48
CA LEU A 123 5.93 3.83 8.04
C LEU A 123 4.74 2.99 7.49
N ASN A 124 3.79 3.56 6.73
CA ASN A 124 3.56 4.98 6.53
C ASN A 124 3.11 5.64 7.85
N ASP A 125 3.10 6.98 7.92
CA ASP A 125 2.73 7.66 9.17
C ASP A 125 1.31 7.26 9.61
N PRO A 126 1.11 6.66 10.78
CA PRO A 126 -0.19 6.10 11.18
C PRO A 126 -1.28 7.15 11.37
N ARG A 127 -0.92 8.39 11.77
CA ARG A 127 -1.88 9.48 12.02
C ARG A 127 -2.58 9.92 10.74
N THR A 128 -1.88 9.88 9.61
CA THR A 128 -2.42 10.22 8.29
C THR A 128 -2.90 8.99 7.54
N LEU A 129 -2.29 7.82 7.79
CA LEU A 129 -2.71 6.56 7.21
C LEU A 129 -4.15 6.20 7.60
N SER A 130 -4.60 6.59 8.81
CA SER A 130 -5.98 6.44 9.27
C SER A 130 -7.01 7.11 8.33
N ASN A 131 -6.63 8.21 7.65
CA ASN A 131 -7.49 8.87 6.67
C ASN A 131 -7.59 8.10 5.34
N ALA A 132 -6.72 7.13 5.11
CA ALA A 132 -6.63 6.36 3.88
C ALA A 132 -7.24 4.95 3.98
N LEU A 133 -7.99 4.66 5.06
CA LEU A 133 -8.68 3.39 5.27
C LEU A 133 -9.76 3.10 4.21
N ASN A 134 -10.14 4.10 3.45
CA ASN A 134 -11.08 3.97 2.33
C ASN A 134 -10.71 4.90 1.17
N LYS A 135 -11.40 4.74 0.04
CA LYS A 135 -11.12 5.47 -1.20
C LYS A 135 -11.46 6.97 -1.18
N MET A 136 -12.03 7.49 -0.06
CA MET A 136 -12.20 8.94 0.13
C MET A 136 -10.86 9.67 0.16
N TYR A 137 -9.80 9.04 0.63
CA TYR A 137 -8.44 9.61 0.62
C TYR A 137 -8.05 10.13 -0.76
N PHE A 138 -8.48 9.46 -1.82
CA PHE A 138 -8.19 9.87 -3.19
C PHE A 138 -8.79 11.25 -3.54
N GLN A 139 -9.85 11.69 -2.85
CA GLN A 139 -10.46 12.99 -3.07
C GLN A 139 -9.61 14.17 -2.58
N HIS A 140 -8.58 13.92 -1.77
CA HIS A 140 -7.63 14.95 -1.32
C HIS A 140 -6.59 15.34 -2.38
N PHE A 141 -6.52 14.64 -3.49
CA PHE A 141 -5.64 14.95 -4.61
C PHE A 141 -6.34 15.85 -5.64
N SER A 142 -5.56 16.59 -6.43
CA SER A 142 -6.11 17.50 -7.46
C SER A 142 -7.09 16.78 -8.39
N PRO A 143 -8.23 17.42 -8.75
CA PRO A 143 -9.10 16.91 -9.81
C PRO A 143 -8.40 16.66 -11.15
N GLU A 144 -7.28 17.35 -11.38
CA GLU A 144 -6.50 17.21 -12.62
C GLU A 144 -5.88 15.81 -12.76
N VAL A 145 -5.49 15.17 -11.65
CA VAL A 145 -4.84 13.85 -11.68
C VAL A 145 -5.83 12.69 -11.63
N ARG A 146 -7.09 12.93 -11.30
CA ARG A 146 -8.09 11.89 -11.04
C ARG A 146 -9.28 11.96 -12.00
N PRO A 147 -9.99 10.86 -12.24
CA PRO A 147 -11.23 10.85 -13.00
C PRO A 147 -12.31 11.69 -12.31
N ARG A 148 -13.23 12.25 -13.10
CA ARG A 148 -14.44 12.88 -12.56
C ARG A 148 -15.19 11.85 -11.74
N THR A 149 -15.65 12.25 -10.55
CA THR A 149 -16.19 11.31 -9.57
C THR A 149 -17.28 11.98 -8.74
N ILE A 150 -18.38 11.28 -8.52
CA ILE A 150 -19.34 11.57 -7.45
C ILE A 150 -19.32 10.44 -6.42
N ILE A 151 -19.49 10.78 -5.16
CA ILE A 151 -19.61 9.83 -4.05
C ILE A 151 -20.92 10.13 -3.35
N SER A 152 -21.89 9.25 -3.50
CA SER A 152 -23.25 9.46 -2.99
C SER A 152 -23.93 8.15 -2.61
N ARG A 153 -25.00 8.26 -1.84
CA ARG A 153 -26.01 7.21 -1.64
C ARG A 153 -27.31 7.52 -2.37
N ASP A 154 -27.42 8.74 -2.90
CA ASP A 154 -28.57 9.19 -3.65
C ASP A 154 -28.52 8.63 -5.07
N ILE A 155 -29.49 7.77 -5.39
CA ILE A 155 -29.55 7.09 -6.69
C ILE A 155 -29.82 8.05 -7.85
N ASP A 156 -30.56 9.14 -7.60
CA ASP A 156 -30.92 10.09 -8.65
C ASP A 156 -29.71 10.97 -9.01
N GLU A 157 -28.91 11.36 -8.02
CA GLU A 157 -27.64 12.05 -8.27
C GLU A 157 -26.64 11.14 -9.00
N ILE A 158 -26.56 9.85 -8.65
CA ILE A 158 -25.73 8.87 -9.35
C ILE A 158 -26.18 8.71 -10.82
N LYS A 159 -27.48 8.58 -11.07
CA LYS A 159 -28.05 8.48 -12.41
C LYS A 159 -27.78 9.72 -13.24
N LYS A 160 -27.92 10.89 -12.63
CA LYS A 160 -27.62 12.17 -13.28
C LYS A 160 -26.17 12.23 -13.69
N PHE A 161 -25.23 11.90 -12.79
CA PHE A 161 -23.80 11.84 -13.12
C PHE A 161 -23.52 10.89 -14.28
N ILE A 162 -24.06 9.67 -14.25
CA ILE A 162 -23.88 8.68 -15.33
C ILE A 162 -24.41 9.22 -16.67
N LYS A 163 -25.55 9.90 -16.64
CA LYS A 163 -26.12 10.53 -17.84
C LYS A 163 -25.21 11.63 -18.38
N ASP A 164 -24.67 12.47 -17.51
CA ASP A 164 -23.76 13.57 -17.86
C ASP A 164 -22.44 13.04 -18.42
N GLU A 165 -21.99 11.83 -18.00
CA GLU A 165 -20.84 11.09 -18.53
C GLU A 165 -21.17 10.27 -19.81
N GLY A 166 -22.29 10.57 -20.49
CA GLY A 166 -22.67 9.89 -21.74
C GLY A 166 -23.22 8.47 -21.55
N GLY A 167 -23.66 8.13 -20.35
CA GLY A 167 -24.27 6.84 -20.02
C GLY A 167 -23.26 5.73 -19.68
N ARG A 168 -21.96 6.05 -19.57
CA ARG A 168 -20.91 5.08 -19.25
C ARG A 168 -20.13 5.54 -18.02
N ALA A 169 -20.07 4.69 -17.00
CA ALA A 169 -19.36 4.98 -15.74
C ALA A 169 -18.90 3.70 -15.05
N ILE A 170 -17.98 3.84 -14.09
CA ILE A 170 -17.60 2.79 -13.14
C ILE A 170 -18.28 3.06 -11.81
N LEU A 171 -18.97 2.04 -11.27
CA LEU A 171 -19.48 2.05 -9.90
C LEU A 171 -18.60 1.17 -9.04
N LYS A 172 -18.26 1.64 -7.83
CA LYS A 172 -17.44 0.88 -6.88
C LYS A 172 -17.72 1.29 -5.43
N PRO A 173 -17.50 0.39 -4.45
CA PRO A 173 -17.63 0.73 -3.02
C PRO A 173 -16.46 1.59 -2.54
N LEU A 174 -16.66 2.31 -1.42
CA LEU A 174 -15.59 3.05 -0.74
C LEU A 174 -14.49 2.12 -0.20
N GLN A 175 -14.86 0.97 0.31
CA GLN A 175 -13.95 -0.05 0.80
C GLN A 175 -13.94 -1.25 -0.15
N GLY A 176 -12.86 -2.01 -0.13
CA GLY A 176 -12.67 -3.21 -0.95
C GLY A 176 -11.41 -3.16 -1.79
N SER A 177 -10.85 -4.33 -2.02
CA SER A 177 -9.66 -4.59 -2.83
C SER A 177 -9.97 -5.54 -4.00
N GLY A 178 -9.01 -5.77 -4.88
CA GLY A 178 -9.09 -6.81 -5.90
C GLY A 178 -10.22 -6.67 -6.93
N GLY A 179 -10.89 -5.49 -7.03
CA GLY A 179 -12.00 -5.26 -7.96
C GLY A 179 -13.34 -5.85 -7.52
N SER A 180 -13.47 -6.28 -6.25
CA SER A 180 -14.75 -6.70 -5.69
C SER A 180 -15.74 -5.53 -5.68
N GLY A 181 -17.00 -5.78 -6.08
CA GLY A 181 -18.05 -4.76 -6.12
C GLY A 181 -17.84 -3.68 -7.18
N VAL A 182 -16.94 -3.85 -8.15
CA VAL A 182 -16.71 -2.92 -9.26
C VAL A 182 -17.59 -3.30 -10.43
N PHE A 183 -18.43 -2.37 -10.90
CA PHE A 183 -19.32 -2.55 -12.04
C PHE A 183 -19.02 -1.50 -13.13
N LEU A 184 -18.98 -1.93 -14.37
CA LEU A 184 -19.01 -1.05 -15.53
C LEU A 184 -20.48 -0.85 -15.92
N VAL A 185 -20.96 0.37 -15.88
CA VAL A 185 -22.27 0.74 -16.44
C VAL A 185 -22.10 1.11 -17.89
N GLN A 186 -22.94 0.56 -18.76
CA GLN A 186 -23.01 0.86 -20.18
C GLN A 186 -24.41 1.35 -20.55
N PRO A 187 -24.57 2.12 -21.65
CA PRO A 187 -25.87 2.67 -22.05
C PRO A 187 -26.96 1.60 -22.23
N GLU A 188 -26.55 0.38 -22.63
CA GLU A 188 -27.44 -0.76 -22.87
C GLU A 188 -27.92 -1.45 -21.56
N GLU A 189 -27.21 -1.24 -20.44
CA GLU A 189 -27.41 -1.94 -19.16
C GLU A 189 -28.23 -1.14 -18.14
N LYS A 190 -28.90 -0.06 -18.57
CA LYS A 190 -29.67 0.85 -17.69
C LYS A 190 -30.70 0.14 -16.81
N ALA A 191 -31.25 -0.98 -17.25
CA ALA A 191 -32.25 -1.75 -16.49
C ALA A 191 -31.68 -2.29 -15.17
N ASN A 192 -30.39 -2.58 -15.08
CA ASN A 192 -29.75 -3.16 -13.90
C ASN A 192 -29.10 -2.11 -12.97
N LEU A 193 -29.11 -0.83 -13.34
CA LEU A 193 -28.40 0.23 -12.61
C LEU A 193 -28.89 0.35 -11.15
N ASN A 194 -30.20 0.27 -10.92
CA ASN A 194 -30.74 0.34 -9.58
C ASN A 194 -30.19 -0.79 -8.69
N GLN A 195 -30.15 -2.01 -9.22
CA GLN A 195 -29.65 -3.18 -8.50
C GLN A 195 -28.16 -3.08 -8.21
N MET A 196 -27.36 -2.53 -9.15
CA MET A 196 -25.92 -2.29 -8.93
C MET A 196 -25.68 -1.28 -7.81
N VAL A 197 -26.43 -0.16 -7.83
CA VAL A 197 -26.35 0.88 -6.79
C VAL A 197 -26.80 0.31 -5.44
N GLU A 198 -27.92 -0.41 -5.39
CA GLU A 198 -28.43 -1.03 -4.15
C GLU A 198 -27.42 -2.03 -3.57
N ALA A 199 -26.81 -2.86 -4.42
CA ALA A 199 -25.81 -3.84 -3.98
C ALA A 199 -24.62 -3.17 -3.28
N ILE A 200 -24.09 -2.07 -3.85
CA ILE A 200 -22.97 -1.34 -3.25
C ILE A 200 -23.43 -0.54 -2.02
N SER A 201 -24.63 0.05 -2.06
CA SER A 201 -25.15 0.91 -0.99
C SER A 201 -25.43 0.17 0.32
N ARG A 202 -25.49 -1.17 0.30
CA ARG A 202 -25.61 -1.98 1.53
C ARG A 202 -24.43 -1.76 2.46
N ASP A 203 -23.23 -1.59 1.87
CA ASP A 203 -21.97 -1.45 2.60
C ASP A 203 -21.52 0.01 2.76
N GLY A 204 -22.34 0.99 2.28
CA GLY A 204 -22.03 2.40 2.46
C GLY A 204 -22.26 3.26 1.22
N TYR A 205 -21.34 4.19 0.97
CA TYR A 205 -21.43 5.10 -0.18
C TYR A 205 -20.99 4.41 -1.48
N VAL A 206 -21.60 4.83 -2.58
CA VAL A 206 -21.24 4.45 -3.95
C VAL A 206 -20.32 5.51 -4.54
N ILE A 207 -19.20 5.09 -5.08
CA ILE A 207 -18.36 5.90 -5.97
C ILE A 207 -18.86 5.67 -7.38
N ALA A 208 -19.36 6.72 -8.04
CA ALA A 208 -19.58 6.71 -9.48
C ALA A 208 -18.49 7.56 -10.15
N GLN A 209 -17.79 6.97 -11.07
CA GLN A 209 -16.56 7.54 -11.66
C GLN A 209 -16.62 7.45 -13.17
N GLU A 210 -16.12 8.49 -13.88
CA GLU A 210 -16.04 8.46 -15.33
C GLU A 210 -15.29 7.22 -15.83
N TYR A 211 -15.76 6.67 -16.92
CA TYR A 211 -15.05 5.58 -17.58
C TYR A 211 -13.90 6.11 -18.41
N LEU A 212 -12.69 5.66 -18.13
CA LEU A 212 -11.51 6.01 -18.93
C LEU A 212 -11.34 5.02 -20.08
N PRO A 213 -11.49 5.44 -21.36
CA PRO A 213 -11.37 4.52 -22.50
C PRO A 213 -10.03 3.80 -22.59
N ALA A 214 -8.96 4.39 -22.05
CA ALA A 214 -7.63 3.77 -22.00
C ALA A 214 -7.57 2.52 -21.10
N ALA A 215 -8.54 2.35 -20.17
CA ALA A 215 -8.63 1.18 -19.28
C ALA A 215 -8.76 -0.16 -20.03
N LYS A 216 -9.31 -0.15 -21.25
CA LYS A 216 -9.32 -1.34 -22.13
C LYS A 216 -7.94 -1.94 -22.41
N ASN A 217 -6.90 -1.12 -22.27
CA ASN A 217 -5.52 -1.54 -22.44
C ASN A 217 -4.87 -1.98 -21.12
N GLY A 218 -5.62 -1.97 -20.00
CA GLY A 218 -5.13 -2.23 -18.65
C GLY A 218 -4.66 -0.96 -17.94
N ASP A 219 -3.97 -1.15 -16.83
CA ASP A 219 -3.40 -0.08 -16.01
C ASP A 219 -1.93 -0.34 -15.69
N THR A 220 -1.24 0.72 -15.27
CA THR A 220 0.15 0.66 -14.84
C THR A 220 0.21 0.86 -13.32
N ARG A 221 0.80 -0.12 -12.59
CA ARG A 221 1.23 0.05 -11.21
C ARG A 221 2.65 0.64 -11.21
N LEU A 222 2.80 1.82 -10.59
CA LEU A 222 4.10 2.44 -10.33
C LEU A 222 4.31 2.56 -8.81
N PHE A 223 5.45 2.10 -8.32
CA PHE A 223 5.82 2.28 -6.91
C PHE A 223 6.56 3.58 -6.68
N LEU A 224 6.16 4.29 -5.61
CA LEU A 224 6.89 5.43 -5.11
C LEU A 224 7.45 5.14 -3.72
N VAL A 225 8.59 5.74 -3.44
CA VAL A 225 9.20 5.75 -2.10
C VAL A 225 9.64 7.18 -1.79
N ASN A 226 9.24 7.71 -0.65
CA ASN A 226 9.45 9.11 -0.26
C ASN A 226 8.84 10.11 -1.28
N GLY A 227 7.71 9.76 -1.89
CA GLY A 227 7.05 10.59 -2.91
C GLY A 227 7.68 10.54 -4.30
N GLU A 228 8.81 9.83 -4.48
CA GLU A 228 9.51 9.69 -5.77
C GLU A 228 9.27 8.31 -6.38
N PRO A 229 9.19 8.19 -7.72
CA PRO A 229 9.23 6.89 -8.39
C PRO A 229 10.43 6.07 -7.92
N LEU A 230 10.18 4.82 -7.54
CA LEU A 230 11.27 3.92 -7.15
C LEU A 230 12.00 3.47 -8.42
N GLU A 231 13.20 4.00 -8.59
CA GLU A 231 14.09 3.71 -9.70
C GLU A 231 15.42 3.15 -9.19
N VAL A 232 15.96 2.17 -9.88
CA VAL A 232 17.26 1.56 -9.64
C VAL A 232 17.94 1.31 -10.98
N ASN A 233 19.10 1.94 -11.22
CA ASN A 233 19.90 1.79 -12.45
C ASN A 233 19.11 2.01 -13.76
N GLY A 234 18.19 2.96 -13.78
CA GLY A 234 17.36 3.24 -14.96
C GLY A 234 16.11 2.35 -15.10
N HIS A 235 15.88 1.45 -14.14
CA HIS A 235 14.69 0.59 -14.09
C HIS A 235 13.71 1.12 -13.06
N PHE A 236 12.46 1.34 -13.47
CA PHE A 236 11.39 1.73 -12.55
C PHE A 236 10.72 0.51 -11.94
N ALA A 237 10.44 0.57 -10.63
CA ALA A 237 9.60 -0.43 -9.98
C ALA A 237 8.14 -0.26 -10.45
N ALA A 238 7.85 -0.80 -11.62
CA ALA A 238 6.55 -0.68 -12.27
C ALA A 238 6.20 -1.94 -13.07
N PHE A 239 4.91 -2.17 -13.24
CA PHE A 239 4.40 -3.20 -14.15
C PHE A 239 3.02 -2.81 -14.67
N ARG A 240 2.65 -3.38 -15.80
CA ARG A 240 1.35 -3.19 -16.42
C ARG A 240 0.47 -4.41 -16.15
N ARG A 241 -0.75 -4.17 -15.74
CA ARG A 241 -1.81 -5.20 -15.67
C ARG A 241 -2.67 -5.09 -16.90
N VAL A 242 -2.84 -6.20 -17.61
CA VAL A 242 -3.65 -6.25 -18.82
C VAL A 242 -4.90 -7.07 -18.54
N SER A 243 -6.07 -6.45 -18.70
CA SER A 243 -7.37 -7.09 -18.49
C SER A 243 -7.57 -8.27 -19.45
N ARG A 244 -8.39 -9.25 -19.04
CA ARG A 244 -8.91 -10.22 -19.99
C ARG A 244 -9.87 -9.53 -20.97
N LYS A 245 -9.92 -10.03 -22.20
CA LYS A 245 -10.83 -9.51 -23.21
C LYS A 245 -12.28 -9.58 -22.69
N GLY A 246 -12.94 -8.43 -22.59
CA GLY A 246 -14.33 -8.31 -22.10
C GLY A 246 -14.49 -8.05 -20.60
N ASP A 247 -13.42 -7.99 -19.80
CA ASP A 247 -13.48 -7.59 -18.40
C ASP A 247 -12.94 -6.15 -18.24
N ALA A 248 -13.69 -5.30 -17.53
CA ALA A 248 -13.28 -3.94 -17.20
C ALA A 248 -12.20 -3.89 -16.09
N ARG A 249 -11.98 -5.03 -15.40
CA ARG A 249 -11.02 -5.14 -14.29
C ARG A 249 -9.69 -5.66 -14.79
N SER A 250 -8.61 -4.99 -14.43
CA SER A 250 -7.23 -5.37 -14.77
C SER A 250 -6.50 -6.14 -13.66
N ASN A 251 -7.15 -6.35 -12.51
CA ASN A 251 -6.53 -6.95 -11.33
C ASN A 251 -6.07 -8.39 -11.57
N LEU A 252 -4.96 -8.76 -10.94
CA LEU A 252 -4.42 -10.13 -11.00
C LEU A 252 -5.38 -11.17 -10.43
N THR A 253 -6.13 -10.82 -9.38
CA THR A 253 -7.17 -11.68 -8.79
C THR A 253 -8.30 -11.99 -9.76
N SER A 254 -8.56 -11.11 -10.74
CA SER A 254 -9.51 -11.32 -11.84
C SER A 254 -8.89 -12.03 -13.06
N GLY A 255 -7.64 -12.50 -12.93
CA GLY A 255 -6.92 -13.25 -13.96
C GLY A 255 -6.28 -12.38 -15.05
N GLY A 256 -6.00 -11.12 -14.76
CA GLY A 256 -5.18 -10.25 -15.59
C GLY A 256 -3.77 -10.80 -15.80
N LYS A 257 -3.13 -10.41 -16.90
CA LYS A 257 -1.73 -10.73 -17.20
C LYS A 257 -0.84 -9.55 -16.79
N ILE A 258 0.38 -9.86 -16.39
CA ILE A 258 1.42 -8.88 -16.09
C ILE A 258 2.30 -8.69 -17.33
N ALA A 259 2.67 -7.46 -17.60
CA ALA A 259 3.61 -7.10 -18.66
C ALA A 259 4.53 -5.97 -18.18
N LYS A 260 5.67 -5.80 -18.85
CA LYS A 260 6.58 -4.69 -18.59
C LYS A 260 5.85 -3.36 -18.85
N ALA A 261 5.99 -2.42 -17.92
CA ALA A 261 5.43 -1.07 -18.06
C ALA A 261 6.40 -0.19 -18.85
N LYS A 262 5.85 0.72 -19.65
CA LYS A 262 6.61 1.84 -20.21
C LYS A 262 6.27 3.07 -19.36
N ILE A 263 7.26 3.60 -18.67
CA ILE A 263 7.14 4.83 -17.89
C ILE A 263 7.55 5.99 -18.79
N ASP A 264 6.60 6.87 -19.07
CA ASP A 264 6.77 8.05 -19.90
C ASP A 264 6.60 9.33 -19.06
N ASP A 265 6.85 10.48 -19.69
CA ASP A 265 6.78 11.79 -19.03
C ASP A 265 5.39 12.10 -18.44
N LYS A 266 4.31 11.53 -19.01
CA LYS A 266 2.95 11.71 -18.48
C LYS A 266 2.79 11.01 -17.13
N ILE A 267 3.30 9.78 -17.03
CA ILE A 267 3.29 9.01 -15.78
C ILE A 267 4.16 9.68 -14.73
N LEU A 268 5.35 10.16 -15.10
CA LEU A 268 6.25 10.87 -14.19
C LEU A 268 5.61 12.18 -13.71
N ARG A 269 4.95 12.93 -14.59
CA ARG A 269 4.21 14.14 -14.21
C ARG A 269 3.09 13.86 -13.20
N LEU A 270 2.35 12.76 -13.36
CA LEU A 270 1.34 12.37 -12.37
C LEU A 270 1.97 12.11 -10.99
N ALA A 271 3.11 11.44 -10.97
CA ALA A 271 3.85 11.18 -9.71
C ALA A 271 4.30 12.50 -9.06
N GLU A 272 4.84 13.45 -9.84
CA GLU A 272 5.21 14.79 -9.36
C GLU A 272 4.02 15.57 -8.77
N MET A 273 2.86 15.50 -9.42
CA MET A 273 1.66 16.22 -8.98
C MET A 273 1.09 15.69 -7.66
N VAL A 274 1.25 14.40 -7.35
CA VAL A 274 0.76 13.83 -6.09
C VAL A 274 1.80 13.85 -4.98
N LYS A 275 3.09 14.00 -5.31
CA LYS A 275 4.20 13.99 -4.37
C LYS A 275 4.02 14.96 -3.19
N PRO A 276 3.65 16.25 -3.37
CA PRO A 276 3.53 17.17 -2.24
C PRO A 276 2.56 16.69 -1.16
N LYS A 277 1.42 16.12 -1.57
CA LYS A 277 0.43 15.56 -0.65
C LYS A 277 0.93 14.30 0.04
N LEU A 278 1.54 13.39 -0.71
CA LEU A 278 2.10 12.15 -0.15
C LEU A 278 3.20 12.43 0.87
N VAL A 279 4.10 13.37 0.56
CA VAL A 279 5.15 13.81 1.48
C VAL A 279 4.54 14.48 2.70
N ALA A 280 3.61 15.42 2.49
CA ALA A 280 2.90 16.09 3.59
C ALA A 280 2.16 15.10 4.50
N ASP A 281 1.74 13.96 4.04
CA ASP A 281 1.08 12.91 4.80
C ASP A 281 2.04 11.84 5.35
N GLY A 282 3.34 11.94 5.14
CA GLY A 282 4.31 10.94 5.62
C GLY A 282 4.16 9.57 4.96
N MET A 283 3.74 9.54 3.68
CA MET A 283 3.56 8.30 2.94
C MET A 283 4.88 7.83 2.34
N PHE A 284 5.56 6.93 3.04
CA PHE A 284 6.85 6.38 2.63
C PHE A 284 6.76 5.52 1.37
N MET A 285 5.87 4.51 1.38
CA MET A 285 5.72 3.57 0.27
C MET A 285 4.31 3.61 -0.29
N VAL A 286 4.20 3.87 -1.58
CA VAL A 286 2.93 4.09 -2.28
C VAL A 286 2.92 3.33 -3.60
N GLY A 287 1.75 2.80 -3.98
CA GLY A 287 1.48 2.28 -5.31
C GLY A 287 0.48 3.16 -6.03
N LEU A 288 0.85 3.69 -7.20
CA LEU A 288 -0.06 4.41 -8.07
C LEU A 288 -0.61 3.47 -9.13
N ASP A 289 -1.93 3.44 -9.32
CA ASP A 289 -2.58 2.75 -10.43
C ASP A 289 -3.00 3.79 -11.46
N ILE A 290 -2.43 3.69 -12.67
CA ILE A 290 -2.49 4.72 -13.71
C ILE A 290 -3.14 4.16 -14.97
N VAL A 291 -4.12 4.89 -15.50
CA VAL A 291 -4.78 4.60 -16.78
C VAL A 291 -4.68 5.84 -17.67
N GLY A 292 -3.91 5.75 -18.75
CA GLY A 292 -3.65 6.89 -19.64
C GLY A 292 -2.92 8.00 -18.90
N ASP A 293 -3.58 9.14 -18.73
CA ASP A 293 -3.08 10.34 -18.03
C ASP A 293 -3.79 10.61 -16.69
N LYS A 294 -4.45 9.59 -16.11
CA LYS A 294 -5.19 9.70 -14.85
C LYS A 294 -4.80 8.60 -13.86
N LEU A 295 -4.83 8.96 -12.60
CA LEU A 295 -4.75 8.00 -11.52
C LEU A 295 -6.12 7.35 -11.30
N MET A 296 -6.15 6.04 -11.20
CA MET A 296 -7.34 5.28 -10.84
C MET A 296 -7.44 5.05 -9.34
N GLU A 297 -6.28 4.89 -8.70
CA GLU A 297 -6.17 4.58 -7.28
C GLU A 297 -4.78 4.94 -6.75
N ILE A 298 -4.72 5.31 -5.47
CA ILE A 298 -3.48 5.50 -4.71
C ILE A 298 -3.50 4.53 -3.54
N ASN A 299 -2.57 3.58 -3.56
CA ASN A 299 -2.47 2.52 -2.57
C ASN A 299 -1.36 2.88 -1.56
N VAL A 300 -1.72 3.23 -0.34
CA VAL A 300 -0.78 3.66 0.72
C VAL A 300 -0.67 2.68 1.89
N LEU A 301 -1.59 1.72 2.01
CA LEU A 301 -1.58 0.73 3.09
C LEU A 301 -0.58 -0.39 2.80
N SER A 302 -0.89 -1.24 1.83
CA SER A 302 -0.03 -2.37 1.48
C SER A 302 0.12 -2.56 -0.04
N PRO A 303 0.71 -1.61 -0.80
CA PRO A 303 0.87 -1.79 -2.24
C PRO A 303 1.62 -3.09 -2.56
N GLY A 304 0.94 -3.98 -3.27
CA GLY A 304 1.45 -5.28 -3.70
C GLY A 304 2.04 -5.27 -5.10
N GLY A 305 2.80 -6.33 -5.45
CA GLY A 305 3.32 -6.56 -6.79
C GLY A 305 4.77 -6.11 -7.04
N LEU A 306 5.51 -5.71 -6.01
CA LEU A 306 6.92 -5.35 -6.17
C LEU A 306 7.76 -6.47 -6.77
N GLY A 307 7.47 -7.74 -6.39
CA GLY A 307 8.10 -8.90 -6.98
C GLY A 307 7.86 -9.03 -8.48
N SER A 308 6.65 -8.71 -8.94
CA SER A 308 6.33 -8.71 -10.37
C SER A 308 7.10 -7.64 -11.13
N ALA A 309 7.28 -6.44 -10.55
CA ALA A 309 8.13 -5.41 -11.13
C ALA A 309 9.59 -5.88 -11.22
N GLN A 310 10.10 -6.50 -10.16
CA GLN A 310 11.46 -7.03 -10.09
C GLN A 310 11.71 -8.12 -11.14
N ASP A 311 10.78 -9.06 -11.29
CA ASP A 311 10.89 -10.15 -12.25
C ASP A 311 10.85 -9.64 -13.71
N LEU A 312 10.13 -8.54 -13.99
CA LEU A 312 10.01 -7.93 -15.32
C LEU A 312 11.16 -6.97 -15.66
N GLU A 313 11.90 -6.50 -14.68
CA GLU A 313 13.04 -5.59 -14.83
C GLU A 313 14.37 -6.31 -14.57
N ASP A 314 14.55 -7.47 -15.23
CA ASP A 314 15.77 -8.25 -15.28
C ASP A 314 16.34 -8.62 -13.89
N GLY A 315 15.44 -8.82 -12.91
CA GLY A 315 15.80 -9.16 -11.53
C GLY A 315 16.35 -7.98 -10.71
N THR A 316 16.14 -6.74 -11.16
CA THR A 316 16.52 -5.53 -10.41
C THR A 316 15.99 -5.57 -8.99
N ASN A 317 16.86 -5.49 -7.98
CA ASN A 317 16.47 -5.70 -6.59
C ASN A 317 15.89 -4.42 -5.95
N PHE A 318 14.63 -4.12 -6.24
CA PHE A 318 13.91 -3.00 -5.65
C PHE A 318 13.69 -3.16 -4.13
N SER A 319 13.58 -4.40 -3.63
CA SER A 319 13.43 -4.65 -2.19
C SER A 319 14.67 -4.19 -1.42
N ARG A 320 15.87 -4.45 -1.94
CA ARG A 320 17.12 -3.97 -1.38
C ARG A 320 17.18 -2.44 -1.37
N ALA A 321 16.82 -1.80 -2.48
CA ALA A 321 16.80 -0.33 -2.56
C ALA A 321 15.84 0.31 -1.53
N ILE A 322 14.71 -0.33 -1.23
CA ILE A 322 13.81 0.10 -0.15
C ILE A 322 14.52 0.00 1.20
N VAL A 323 15.19 -1.12 1.50
CA VAL A 323 15.93 -1.29 2.76
C VAL A 323 17.03 -0.26 2.91
N GLU A 324 17.77 0.07 1.85
CA GLU A 324 18.80 1.13 1.85
C GLU A 324 18.20 2.52 2.19
N LYS A 325 16.95 2.78 1.74
CA LYS A 325 16.23 4.01 2.13
C LYS A 325 15.81 3.97 3.61
N LEU A 326 15.43 2.81 4.14
CA LEU A 326 15.18 2.64 5.58
C LEU A 326 16.44 2.89 6.41
N GLU A 327 17.59 2.38 5.99
CA GLU A 327 18.89 2.66 6.66
C GLU A 327 19.20 4.16 6.71
N LYS A 328 18.91 4.90 5.63
CA LYS A 328 19.12 6.36 5.60
C LYS A 328 18.27 7.07 6.65
N LYS A 329 17.01 6.64 6.85
CA LYS A 329 16.11 7.22 7.85
C LYS A 329 16.63 7.01 9.28
N VAL A 330 17.09 5.80 9.58
CA VAL A 330 17.66 5.48 10.91
C VAL A 330 18.93 6.30 11.13
N ARG A 331 19.84 6.36 10.17
CA ARG A 331 21.05 7.19 10.27
C ARG A 331 20.71 8.66 10.47
N PHE A 332 19.71 9.20 9.78
CA PHE A 332 19.29 10.59 9.94
C PHE A 332 18.71 10.84 11.34
N ARG A 333 17.82 9.96 11.83
CA ARG A 333 17.30 10.04 13.21
C ARG A 333 18.44 10.07 14.23
N ASP A 334 19.37 9.13 14.13
CA ASP A 334 20.45 8.97 15.10
C ASP A 334 21.41 10.19 15.10
N HIS A 335 21.67 10.79 13.93
CA HIS A 335 22.44 12.04 13.84
C HIS A 335 21.69 13.21 14.43
N SER A 336 20.40 13.36 14.13
CA SER A 336 19.58 14.47 14.63
C SER A 336 19.38 14.45 16.15
N GLN A 337 19.39 13.26 16.77
CA GLN A 337 19.32 13.11 18.22
C GLN A 337 20.67 13.41 18.90
N ASN A 338 21.81 13.15 18.25
CA ASN A 338 23.13 13.40 18.80
C ASN A 338 23.58 14.86 18.65
N ASP A 339 23.11 15.55 17.60
CA ASP A 339 23.39 16.98 17.38
C ASP A 339 22.31 17.84 18.06
N ASN A 340 22.47 18.06 19.34
CA ASN A 340 21.60 18.92 20.18
C ASN A 340 21.39 20.36 19.67
N TYR A 341 21.89 20.72 18.50
CA TYR A 341 21.97 22.10 18.04
C TYR A 341 21.04 22.49 16.90
N LEU A 342 20.46 21.59 16.11
CA LEU A 342 19.84 21.99 14.83
C LEU A 342 18.42 21.52 14.54
N LEU A 343 17.96 20.45 15.13
CA LEU A 343 16.61 19.97 14.85
C LEU A 343 15.99 19.53 16.17
N GLY A 344 15.09 20.29 16.70
CA GLY A 344 14.16 19.78 17.71
C GLY A 344 13.63 18.41 17.28
N ASN A 345 12.93 17.67 18.10
CA ASN A 345 12.41 16.34 17.79
C ASN A 345 11.86 16.29 16.37
N VAL A 346 12.63 15.67 15.44
CA VAL A 346 12.16 15.43 14.07
C VAL A 346 10.96 14.52 14.17
N ASP A 347 9.81 14.98 13.75
CA ASP A 347 8.60 14.20 13.85
C ASP A 347 8.64 13.00 12.89
N ASN A 348 7.84 11.97 13.19
CA ASN A 348 7.78 10.76 12.40
C ASN A 348 7.40 11.02 10.93
N LYS A 349 6.60 12.04 10.68
CA LYS A 349 6.14 12.40 9.33
C LYS A 349 7.30 12.88 8.46
N THR A 350 8.18 13.71 9.03
CA THR A 350 9.43 14.14 8.38
C THR A 350 10.34 12.93 8.15
N LEU A 351 10.55 12.07 9.16
CA LEU A 351 11.33 10.84 9.00
C LEU A 351 10.73 9.88 7.98
N ALA A 352 9.41 9.84 7.86
CA ALA A 352 8.75 8.95 6.91
C ALA A 352 9.03 9.30 5.44
N THR A 353 9.39 10.54 5.13
CA THR A 353 9.54 11.03 3.74
C THR A 353 10.92 11.58 3.38
N LEU A 354 11.87 11.50 4.30
CA LEU A 354 13.30 11.81 4.03
C LEU A 354 14.02 10.74 3.16
#